data_99f29f311907f3ced0b42c762ba7ef78
#
_entry.id   99f29f311907f3ced0b42c762ba7ef78
#
_cell.length_a   1.000
_cell.length_b   1.000
_cell.length_c   1.000
_cell.angle_alpha   90.00
_cell.angle_beta   90.00
_cell.angle_gamma   90.00
#
_symmetry.space_group_name_H-M   'P 1'
#
loop_
_entity.id
_entity.type
_entity.pdbx_description
1 polymer ?
#
loop_
_entity_poly.entity_id
_entity_poly.type
_entity_poly.pdbx_seq_one_letter_code
_entity_poly.pdbx_strand_id
1 'polypeptide(L)'
;TTRFERWLLDYDSTPEPIYTKDKKILVLDNYARWRIVDPLLFMRALRTKEEGLARLDDIIYSEVRKELGQHTLSEIVSENREALMHLVTQRSDESARSYGIEVVDVRIKRADLPPENETAVFDRMRAERAREAKAYRSEGEEQALTIRAETDLSASQILAEAEEEAQRIRGAGDAEALRIYAAAYEGASKFYE
;
A
#
# COMPACT_ATOMS: atom_id res chain seq x y z
N THR A 1 1.52 55.27 9.03
CA THR A 1 0.45 54.33 8.78
C THR A 1 1.03 53.19 7.96
N THR A 2 1.22 52.05 8.57
CA THR A 2 1.72 50.84 7.87
C THR A 2 0.54 50.16 7.18
N ARG A 3 0.70 49.84 5.90
CA ARG A 3 -0.33 49.24 5.08
C ARG A 3 0.06 47.77 4.85
N PHE A 4 -0.80 46.83 5.25
CA PHE A 4 -0.60 45.41 4.98
C PHE A 4 -1.48 44.96 3.82
N GLU A 5 -0.94 44.13 2.97
CA GLU A 5 -1.65 43.55 1.84
C GLU A 5 -2.58 42.43 2.33
N ARG A 6 -3.79 42.38 1.76
CA ARG A 6 -4.83 41.46 2.17
C ARG A 6 -4.85 40.17 1.36
N TRP A 7 -3.97 40.07 0.37
CA TRP A 7 -3.86 38.90 -0.50
C TRP A 7 -2.96 37.81 0.11
N LEU A 8 -2.98 36.67 -0.53
CA LEU A 8 -2.12 35.58 -0.19
C LEU A 8 -0.67 35.93 -0.56
N LEU A 9 0.22 35.68 0.37
CA LEU A 9 1.65 35.82 0.22
C LEU A 9 2.26 34.41 0.08
N ASP A 10 3.28 34.33 -0.74
CA ASP A 10 4.04 33.10 -0.90
C ASP A 10 5.23 33.11 0.08
N TYR A 11 5.47 31.95 0.66
CA TYR A 11 6.68 31.62 1.41
C TYR A 11 7.36 30.43 0.73
N ASP A 12 8.65 30.55 0.52
CA ASP A 12 9.50 29.53 -0.11
C ASP A 12 10.66 29.21 0.83
N SER A 13 10.77 27.96 1.29
CA SER A 13 11.82 27.55 2.19
C SER A 13 13.12 27.26 1.46
N THR A 14 14.24 27.39 2.17
CA THR A 14 15.48 26.78 1.73
C THR A 14 15.42 25.27 1.93
N PRO A 15 15.96 24.46 0.99
CA PRO A 15 16.01 23.02 1.17
C PRO A 15 16.77 22.61 2.43
N GLU A 16 16.12 21.87 3.34
CA GLU A 16 16.71 21.44 4.59
C GLU A 16 16.62 19.91 4.79
N PRO A 17 17.64 19.29 5.42
CA PRO A 17 17.64 17.87 5.69
C PRO A 17 16.75 17.53 6.89
N ILE A 18 15.87 16.55 6.73
CA ILE A 18 15.08 15.95 7.81
C ILE A 18 15.31 14.44 7.89
N TYR A 19 15.09 13.88 9.08
CA TYR A 19 15.18 12.44 9.32
C TYR A 19 13.78 11.83 9.35
N THR A 20 13.60 10.78 8.57
CA THR A 20 12.39 9.96 8.58
C THR A 20 12.42 8.93 9.71
N LYS A 21 11.26 8.29 10.00
CA LYS A 21 11.15 7.22 11.00
C LYS A 21 12.11 6.06 10.74
N ASP A 22 12.36 5.73 9.49
CA ASP A 22 13.30 4.69 9.06
C ASP A 22 14.76 5.19 8.96
N LYS A 23 15.06 6.32 9.62
CA LYS A 23 16.39 6.93 9.75
C LYS A 23 17.06 7.29 8.40
N LYS A 24 16.26 7.54 7.37
CA LYS A 24 16.74 8.07 6.11
C LYS A 24 16.74 9.59 6.17
N ILE A 25 17.72 10.20 5.51
CA ILE A 25 17.80 11.65 5.38
C ILE A 25 17.08 12.04 4.09
N LEU A 26 16.15 12.99 4.20
CA LEU A 26 15.49 13.63 3.06
C LEU A 26 15.82 15.10 3.07
N VAL A 27 16.25 15.63 1.93
CA VAL A 27 16.36 17.07 1.69
C VAL A 27 15.00 17.53 1.17
N LEU A 28 14.31 18.30 2.00
CA LEU A 28 12.98 18.81 1.67
C LEU A 28 13.04 20.26 1.24
N ASP A 29 12.36 20.55 0.16
CA ASP A 29 12.02 21.87 -0.32
C ASP A 29 10.48 22.02 -0.21
N ASN A 30 10.04 23.02 0.54
CA ASN A 30 8.61 23.25 0.76
C ASN A 30 8.23 24.71 0.46
N TYR A 31 6.99 24.95 0.17
CA TYR A 31 6.41 26.28 0.06
C TYR A 31 5.11 26.36 0.85
N ALA A 32 4.76 27.55 1.27
CA ALA A 32 3.47 27.79 1.90
C ALA A 32 2.82 29.06 1.35
N ARG A 33 1.49 29.08 1.41
CA ARG A 33 0.70 30.29 1.18
C ARG A 33 0.09 30.74 2.49
N TRP A 34 0.26 32.00 2.78
CA TRP A 34 -0.15 32.59 4.03
C TRP A 34 -0.71 34.00 3.84
N ARG A 35 -1.37 34.53 4.85
CA ARG A 35 -1.85 35.91 4.88
C ARG A 35 -1.86 36.46 6.30
N ILE A 36 -1.85 37.79 6.40
CA ILE A 36 -1.99 38.50 7.68
C ILE A 36 -3.48 38.71 7.92
N VAL A 37 -4.03 38.09 8.97
CA VAL A 37 -5.43 38.21 9.36
C VAL A 37 -5.67 39.24 10.49
N ASP A 38 -4.69 39.38 11.39
CA ASP A 38 -4.65 40.38 12.42
C ASP A 38 -3.40 41.26 12.33
N PRO A 39 -3.49 42.42 11.62
CA PRO A 39 -2.36 43.32 11.45
C PRO A 39 -1.84 43.93 12.77
N LEU A 40 -2.70 44.06 13.77
CA LEU A 40 -2.30 44.63 15.04
C LEU A 40 -1.49 43.65 15.87
N LEU A 41 -1.93 42.41 15.92
CA LEU A 41 -1.21 41.30 16.55
C LEU A 41 0.11 41.06 15.85
N PHE A 42 0.10 41.03 14.51
CA PHE A 42 1.30 40.87 13.69
C PHE A 42 2.34 41.95 13.99
N MET A 43 1.95 43.21 14.01
CA MET A 43 2.86 44.34 14.30
C MET A 43 3.39 44.33 15.73
N ARG A 44 2.63 43.85 16.68
CA ARG A 44 3.09 43.74 18.08
C ARG A 44 4.10 42.62 18.26
N ALA A 45 3.89 41.48 17.58
CA ALA A 45 4.69 40.28 17.74
C ALA A 45 5.95 40.27 16.83
N LEU A 46 5.82 40.73 15.57
CA LEU A 46 6.81 40.49 14.52
C LEU A 46 7.31 41.75 13.84
N ARG A 47 6.69 42.90 14.07
CA ARG A 47 7.06 44.24 13.60
C ARG A 47 7.23 44.41 12.09
N THR A 48 7.97 43.51 11.42
CA THR A 48 8.25 43.56 9.98
C THR A 48 7.81 42.30 9.27
N LYS A 49 7.69 42.38 7.94
CA LYS A 49 7.33 41.23 7.10
C LYS A 49 8.46 40.18 7.09
N GLU A 50 9.68 40.61 7.15
CA GLU A 50 10.90 39.77 7.16
C GLU A 50 10.93 38.93 8.46
N GLU A 51 10.64 39.54 9.62
CA GLU A 51 10.50 38.82 10.88
C GLU A 51 9.32 37.84 10.84
N GLY A 52 8.24 38.20 10.14
CA GLY A 52 7.10 37.34 9.87
C GLY A 52 7.47 36.10 9.06
N LEU A 53 8.24 36.28 8.00
CA LEU A 53 8.75 35.18 7.17
C LEU A 53 9.69 34.26 7.94
N ALA A 54 10.62 34.82 8.71
CA ALA A 54 11.54 34.03 9.54
C ALA A 54 10.78 33.19 10.59
N ARG A 55 9.75 33.80 11.20
CA ARG A 55 8.91 33.07 12.18
C ARG A 55 8.08 31.98 11.54
N LEU A 56 7.57 32.25 10.35
CA LEU A 56 6.81 31.28 9.57
C LEU A 56 7.69 30.08 9.17
N ASP A 57 8.95 30.35 8.78
CA ASP A 57 9.95 29.33 8.50
C ASP A 57 10.14 28.38 9.69
N ASP A 58 10.44 28.96 10.88
CA ASP A 58 10.58 28.18 12.11
C ASP A 58 9.36 27.28 12.40
N ILE A 59 8.14 27.83 12.25
CA ILE A 59 6.90 27.11 12.53
C ILE A 59 6.72 25.97 11.53
N ILE A 60 6.78 26.25 10.24
CA ILE A 60 6.55 25.27 9.19
C ILE A 60 7.61 24.17 9.25
N TYR A 61 8.89 24.54 9.37
CA TYR A 61 9.97 23.57 9.45
C TYR A 61 9.81 22.65 10.68
N SER A 62 9.46 23.21 11.83
CA SER A 62 9.23 22.44 13.05
C SER A 62 8.08 21.43 12.90
N GLU A 63 6.95 21.84 12.33
CA GLU A 63 5.81 20.94 12.15
C GLU A 63 6.07 19.93 11.04
N VAL A 64 6.70 20.29 9.94
CA VAL A 64 7.14 19.38 8.88
C VAL A 64 8.07 18.31 9.46
N ARG A 65 9.11 18.72 10.19
CA ARG A 65 10.08 17.82 10.82
C ARG A 65 9.41 16.86 11.81
N LYS A 66 8.48 17.35 12.62
CA LYS A 66 7.76 16.56 13.61
C LYS A 66 6.87 15.51 12.96
N GLU A 67 6.10 15.89 11.95
CA GLU A 67 5.20 14.97 11.27
C GLU A 67 5.96 13.96 10.40
N LEU A 68 6.84 14.42 9.55
CA LEU A 68 7.57 13.54 8.65
C LEU A 68 8.55 12.61 9.39
N GLY A 69 9.05 13.03 10.56
CA GLY A 69 9.87 12.19 11.43
C GLY A 69 9.14 10.98 12.03
N GLN A 70 7.80 10.96 12.00
CA GLN A 70 6.98 9.84 12.45
C GLN A 70 6.64 8.85 11.33
N HIS A 71 6.95 9.18 10.07
CA HIS A 71 6.62 8.43 8.89
C HIS A 71 7.85 7.90 8.16
N THR A 72 7.67 6.78 7.46
CA THR A 72 8.72 6.20 6.61
C THR A 72 8.82 6.95 5.29
N LEU A 73 9.97 6.83 4.61
CA LEU A 73 10.16 7.41 3.28
C LEU A 73 9.04 6.98 2.31
N SER A 74 8.64 5.71 2.35
CA SER A 74 7.60 5.18 1.47
C SER A 74 6.24 5.86 1.70
N GLU A 75 5.85 6.10 2.96
CA GLU A 75 4.60 6.79 3.31
C GLU A 75 4.61 8.26 2.88
N ILE A 76 5.75 8.94 2.99
CA ILE A 76 5.91 10.35 2.62
C ILE A 76 5.78 10.55 1.10
N VAL A 77 6.26 9.58 0.31
CA VAL A 77 6.28 9.67 -1.17
C VAL A 77 5.01 9.10 -1.80
N SER A 78 4.24 8.26 -1.07
CA SER A 78 3.05 7.56 -1.54
C SER A 78 1.74 8.35 -1.34
N GLU A 79 0.62 7.66 -1.39
CA GLU A 79 -0.75 8.18 -1.29
C GLU A 79 -1.04 8.95 0.03
N ASN A 80 -0.28 8.72 1.09
CA ASN A 80 -0.46 9.41 2.37
C ASN A 80 0.08 10.84 2.39
N ARG A 81 0.81 11.25 1.35
CA ARG A 81 1.43 12.59 1.27
C ARG A 81 0.43 13.73 1.42
N GLU A 82 -0.75 13.59 0.82
CA GLU A 82 -1.77 14.63 0.87
C GLU A 82 -2.34 14.81 2.28
N ALA A 83 -2.64 13.71 2.97
CA ALA A 83 -3.11 13.72 4.34
C ALA A 83 -2.06 14.31 5.30
N LEU A 84 -0.78 13.98 5.11
CA LEU A 84 0.32 14.54 5.89
C LEU A 84 0.45 16.05 5.69
N MET A 85 0.35 16.53 4.45
CA MET A 85 0.43 17.96 4.16
C MET A 85 -0.76 18.73 4.73
N HIS A 86 -1.95 18.14 4.72
CA HIS A 86 -3.11 18.74 5.35
C HIS A 86 -2.90 18.89 6.88
N LEU A 87 -2.36 17.87 7.54
CA LEU A 87 -2.08 17.91 8.97
C LEU A 87 -1.00 18.94 9.32
N VAL A 88 0.07 19.01 8.52
CA VAL A 88 1.11 20.02 8.66
C VAL A 88 0.53 21.41 8.49
N THR A 89 -0.31 21.63 7.47
CA THR A 89 -0.98 22.92 7.24
C THR A 89 -1.81 23.33 8.44
N GLN A 90 -2.65 22.44 8.97
CA GLN A 90 -3.49 22.71 10.11
C GLN A 90 -2.67 23.10 11.34
N ARG A 91 -1.63 22.34 11.69
CA ARG A 91 -0.77 22.61 12.85
C ARG A 91 0.04 23.89 12.70
N SER A 92 0.54 24.13 11.48
CA SER A 92 1.24 25.39 11.19
C SER A 92 0.32 26.60 11.31
N ASP A 93 -0.94 26.49 10.86
CA ASP A 93 -1.95 27.53 11.02
C ASP A 93 -2.26 27.79 12.50
N GLU A 94 -2.50 26.73 13.29
CA GLU A 94 -2.75 26.84 14.74
C GLU A 94 -1.60 27.59 15.46
N SER A 95 -0.35 27.25 15.12
CA SER A 95 0.82 27.88 15.70
C SER A 95 1.01 29.34 15.24
N ALA A 96 0.72 29.61 13.95
CA ALA A 96 0.90 30.93 13.33
C ALA A 96 -0.16 31.96 13.77
N ARG A 97 -1.35 31.51 14.19
CA ARG A 97 -2.44 32.39 14.66
C ARG A 97 -2.03 33.26 15.83
N SER A 98 -1.14 32.80 16.70
CA SER A 98 -0.60 33.59 17.82
C SER A 98 0.18 34.83 17.39
N TYR A 99 0.55 34.90 16.10
CA TYR A 99 1.27 36.00 15.46
C TYR A 99 0.40 36.82 14.51
N GLY A 100 -0.92 36.56 14.45
CA GLY A 100 -1.84 37.21 13.53
C GLY A 100 -1.69 36.75 12.07
N ILE A 101 -1.09 35.57 11.87
CA ILE A 101 -0.86 34.95 10.57
C ILE A 101 -1.84 33.77 10.42
N GLU A 102 -2.37 33.59 9.22
CA GLU A 102 -3.09 32.41 8.78
C GLU A 102 -2.28 31.69 7.70
N VAL A 103 -2.03 30.40 7.92
CA VAL A 103 -1.38 29.51 6.94
C VAL A 103 -2.46 28.78 6.17
N VAL A 104 -2.60 29.07 4.89
CA VAL A 104 -3.68 28.54 4.05
C VAL A 104 -3.32 27.16 3.49
N ASP A 105 -2.06 26.99 3.08
CA ASP A 105 -1.59 25.73 2.47
C ASP A 105 -0.08 25.57 2.64
N VAL A 106 0.36 24.36 2.94
CA VAL A 106 1.78 23.98 2.98
C VAL A 106 1.97 22.77 2.07
N ARG A 107 2.93 22.86 1.16
CA ARG A 107 3.23 21.78 0.21
C ARG A 107 4.73 21.53 0.10
N ILE A 108 5.08 20.26 -0.02
CA ILE A 108 6.43 19.85 -0.39
C ILE A 108 6.57 20.02 -1.91
N LYS A 109 7.54 20.78 -2.36
CA LYS A 109 7.94 20.88 -3.77
C LYS A 109 8.74 19.66 -4.18
N ARG A 110 9.72 19.33 -3.35
CA ARG A 110 10.77 18.36 -3.64
C ARG A 110 11.16 17.62 -2.37
N ALA A 111 11.36 16.33 -2.50
CA ALA A 111 11.85 15.47 -1.43
C ALA A 111 12.91 14.55 -2.04
N ASP A 112 14.17 14.96 -1.91
CA ASP A 112 15.29 14.25 -2.51
C ASP A 112 16.10 13.52 -1.44
N LEU A 113 16.74 12.44 -1.84
CA LEU A 113 17.78 11.83 -1.03
C LEU A 113 19.10 12.59 -1.25
N PRO A 114 19.95 12.72 -0.21
CA PRO A 114 21.30 13.26 -0.41
C PRO A 114 22.03 12.45 -1.49
N PRO A 115 22.67 13.10 -2.47
CA PRO A 115 23.30 12.41 -3.60
C PRO A 115 24.34 11.37 -3.19
N GLU A 116 24.98 11.55 -2.03
CA GLU A 116 25.98 10.62 -1.48
C GLU A 116 25.39 9.25 -1.09
N ASN A 117 24.12 9.20 -0.74
CA ASN A 117 23.43 8.00 -0.26
C ASN A 117 22.40 7.46 -1.24
N GLU A 118 22.06 8.19 -2.28
CA GLU A 118 20.98 7.91 -3.21
C GLU A 118 21.11 6.52 -3.84
N THR A 119 22.27 6.22 -4.41
CA THR A 119 22.53 4.93 -5.08
C THR A 119 22.39 3.75 -4.12
N ALA A 120 23.00 3.87 -2.93
CA ALA A 120 22.95 2.79 -1.93
C ALA A 120 21.52 2.52 -1.40
N VAL A 121 20.72 3.58 -1.23
CA VAL A 121 19.32 3.46 -0.81
C VAL A 121 18.49 2.82 -1.90
N PHE A 122 18.62 3.25 -3.15
CA PHE A 122 17.88 2.64 -4.26
C PHE A 122 18.27 1.19 -4.52
N ASP A 123 19.54 0.83 -4.41
CA ASP A 123 19.98 -0.56 -4.56
C ASP A 123 19.41 -1.45 -3.46
N ARG A 124 19.37 -0.97 -2.22
CA ARG A 124 18.70 -1.66 -1.12
C ARG A 124 17.20 -1.85 -1.39
N MET A 125 16.51 -0.80 -1.80
CA MET A 125 15.07 -0.87 -2.13
C MET A 125 14.80 -1.86 -3.26
N ARG A 126 15.62 -1.88 -4.32
CA ARG A 126 15.52 -2.87 -5.40
C ARG A 126 15.72 -4.29 -4.89
N ALA A 127 16.71 -4.51 -4.01
CA ALA A 127 16.97 -5.81 -3.42
C ALA A 127 15.82 -6.30 -2.52
N GLU A 128 15.23 -5.41 -1.72
CA GLU A 128 14.06 -5.70 -0.89
C GLU A 128 12.85 -6.07 -1.76
N ARG A 129 12.53 -5.27 -2.78
CA ARG A 129 11.44 -5.56 -3.72
C ARG A 129 11.65 -6.86 -4.50
N ALA A 130 12.87 -7.16 -4.88
CA ALA A 130 13.20 -8.43 -5.53
C ALA A 130 12.98 -9.63 -4.60
N ARG A 131 13.32 -9.51 -3.31
CA ARG A 131 13.04 -10.55 -2.30
C ARG A 131 11.54 -10.75 -2.07
N GLU A 132 10.78 -9.68 -1.89
CA GLU A 132 9.32 -9.73 -1.74
C GLU A 132 8.67 -10.41 -2.95
N ALA A 133 9.04 -9.99 -4.17
CA ALA A 133 8.52 -10.58 -5.39
C ALA A 133 8.90 -12.07 -5.55
N LYS A 134 10.08 -12.47 -5.07
CA LYS A 134 10.47 -13.88 -5.05
C LYS A 134 9.66 -14.67 -4.03
N ALA A 135 9.42 -14.12 -2.84
CA ALA A 135 8.61 -14.76 -1.81
C ALA A 135 7.17 -15.01 -2.30
N TYR A 136 6.52 -13.99 -2.88
CA TYR A 136 5.16 -14.14 -3.43
C TYR A 136 5.09 -15.15 -4.59
N ARG A 137 6.12 -15.20 -5.46
CA ARG A 137 6.16 -16.20 -6.52
C ARG A 137 6.31 -17.61 -5.96
N SER A 138 7.20 -17.81 -4.98
CA SER A 138 7.38 -19.14 -4.35
C SER A 138 6.10 -19.60 -3.63
N GLU A 139 5.41 -18.70 -2.94
CA GLU A 139 4.12 -18.98 -2.30
C GLU A 139 3.05 -19.34 -3.35
N GLY A 140 2.98 -18.59 -4.43
CA GLY A 140 2.07 -18.88 -5.54
C GLY A 140 2.36 -20.23 -6.24
N GLU A 141 3.64 -20.59 -6.39
CA GLU A 141 4.05 -21.89 -6.92
C GLU A 141 3.66 -23.03 -5.98
N GLU A 142 3.87 -22.88 -4.68
CA GLU A 142 3.45 -23.86 -3.66
C GLU A 142 1.93 -24.07 -3.68
N GLN A 143 1.17 -22.99 -3.68
CA GLN A 143 -0.31 -23.05 -3.75
C GLN A 143 -0.76 -23.74 -5.05
N ALA A 144 -0.15 -23.40 -6.18
CA ALA A 144 -0.47 -24.01 -7.46
C ALA A 144 -0.18 -25.53 -7.48
N LEU A 145 0.94 -25.97 -6.88
CA LEU A 145 1.27 -27.39 -6.74
C LEU A 145 0.26 -28.10 -5.85
N THR A 146 -0.13 -27.51 -4.73
CA THR A 146 -1.13 -28.08 -3.81
C THR A 146 -2.48 -28.26 -4.50
N ILE A 147 -2.97 -27.21 -5.17
CA ILE A 147 -4.25 -27.26 -5.90
C ILE A 147 -4.21 -28.32 -7.01
N ARG A 148 -3.12 -28.43 -7.76
CA ARG A 148 -2.97 -29.45 -8.80
C ARG A 148 -2.99 -30.86 -8.21
N ALA A 149 -2.23 -31.09 -7.13
CA ALA A 149 -2.17 -32.39 -6.48
C ALA A 149 -3.56 -32.82 -5.93
N GLU A 150 -4.29 -31.90 -5.29
CA GLU A 150 -5.65 -32.16 -4.81
C GLU A 150 -6.62 -32.43 -5.95
N THR A 151 -6.51 -31.69 -7.05
CA THR A 151 -7.36 -31.88 -8.24
C THR A 151 -7.08 -33.21 -8.92
N ASP A 152 -5.80 -33.59 -9.10
CA ASP A 152 -5.38 -34.86 -9.68
C ASP A 152 -5.85 -36.05 -8.82
N LEU A 153 -5.74 -35.91 -7.49
CA LEU A 153 -6.27 -36.90 -6.55
C LEU A 153 -7.78 -37.06 -6.71
N SER A 154 -8.51 -35.95 -6.71
CA SER A 154 -9.97 -35.96 -6.88
C SER A 154 -10.40 -36.57 -8.22
N ALA A 155 -9.71 -36.21 -9.30
CA ALA A 155 -9.96 -36.78 -10.63
C ALA A 155 -9.71 -38.30 -10.66
N SER A 156 -8.60 -38.74 -10.03
CA SER A 156 -8.29 -40.16 -9.92
C SER A 156 -9.34 -40.95 -9.10
N GLN A 157 -9.83 -40.35 -8.00
CA GLN A 157 -10.89 -40.96 -7.20
C GLN A 157 -12.19 -41.09 -7.99
N ILE A 158 -12.61 -40.05 -8.70
CA ILE A 158 -13.83 -40.07 -9.53
C ILE A 158 -13.71 -41.16 -10.62
N LEU A 159 -12.55 -41.27 -11.27
CA LEU A 159 -12.33 -42.29 -12.29
C LEU A 159 -12.36 -43.71 -11.70
N ALA A 160 -11.75 -43.91 -10.52
CA ALA A 160 -11.77 -45.20 -9.83
C ALA A 160 -13.17 -45.62 -9.40
N GLU A 161 -13.97 -44.70 -8.83
CA GLU A 161 -15.36 -44.92 -8.46
C GLU A 161 -16.22 -45.26 -9.68
N ALA A 162 -16.02 -44.53 -10.80
CA ALA A 162 -16.75 -44.84 -12.04
C ALA A 162 -16.40 -46.21 -12.63
N GLU A 163 -15.13 -46.61 -12.58
CA GLU A 163 -14.70 -47.94 -13.03
C GLU A 163 -15.24 -49.04 -12.11
N GLU A 164 -15.21 -48.86 -10.79
CA GLU A 164 -15.81 -49.77 -9.83
C GLU A 164 -17.31 -49.97 -10.12
N GLU A 165 -18.04 -48.88 -10.31
CA GLU A 165 -19.49 -48.95 -10.62
C GLU A 165 -19.72 -49.61 -11.98
N ALA A 166 -18.90 -49.33 -12.98
CA ALA A 166 -19.00 -49.98 -14.28
C ALA A 166 -18.76 -51.51 -14.18
N GLN A 167 -17.77 -51.95 -13.40
CA GLN A 167 -17.53 -53.35 -13.16
C GLN A 167 -18.66 -54.04 -12.37
N ARG A 168 -19.21 -53.35 -11.40
CA ARG A 168 -20.36 -53.79 -10.62
C ARG A 168 -21.59 -54.05 -11.53
N ILE A 169 -21.90 -53.10 -12.41
CA ILE A 169 -23.01 -53.20 -13.37
C ILE A 169 -22.77 -54.34 -14.36
N ARG A 170 -21.55 -54.43 -14.92
CA ARG A 170 -21.19 -55.54 -15.83
C ARG A 170 -21.33 -56.89 -15.14
N GLY A 171 -20.75 -57.03 -13.93
CA GLY A 171 -20.89 -58.29 -13.15
C GLY A 171 -22.32 -58.66 -12.80
N ALA A 172 -23.16 -57.71 -12.47
CA ALA A 172 -24.58 -57.94 -12.23
C ALA A 172 -25.29 -58.38 -13.52
N GLY A 173 -24.97 -57.74 -14.66
CA GLY A 173 -25.51 -58.14 -15.96
C GLY A 173 -25.09 -59.55 -16.38
N ASP A 174 -23.83 -59.90 -16.22
CA ASP A 174 -23.31 -61.26 -16.52
C ASP A 174 -23.96 -62.31 -15.61
N ALA A 175 -24.08 -62.04 -14.32
CA ALA A 175 -24.73 -62.94 -13.39
C ALA A 175 -26.22 -63.15 -13.74
N GLU A 176 -26.94 -62.11 -14.14
CA GLU A 176 -28.35 -62.22 -14.59
C GLU A 176 -28.45 -63.00 -15.92
N ALA A 177 -27.57 -62.75 -16.86
CA ALA A 177 -27.51 -63.50 -18.12
C ALA A 177 -27.28 -65.02 -17.87
N LEU A 178 -26.30 -65.37 -17.01
CA LEU A 178 -26.06 -66.76 -16.62
C LEU A 178 -27.27 -67.38 -15.92
N ARG A 179 -27.98 -66.64 -15.09
CA ARG A 179 -29.19 -67.08 -14.43
C ARG A 179 -30.31 -67.41 -15.45
N ILE A 180 -30.47 -66.52 -16.43
CA ILE A 180 -31.50 -66.76 -17.50
C ILE A 180 -31.14 -67.98 -18.35
N TYR A 181 -29.83 -68.11 -18.73
CA TYR A 181 -29.39 -69.32 -19.47
C TYR A 181 -29.61 -70.61 -18.67
N ALA A 182 -29.20 -70.62 -17.40
CA ALA A 182 -29.44 -71.78 -16.53
C ALA A 182 -30.90 -72.16 -16.42
N ALA A 183 -31.76 -71.18 -16.20
CA ALA A 183 -33.23 -71.43 -16.14
C ALA A 183 -33.83 -72.01 -17.49
N ALA A 184 -33.31 -71.48 -18.61
CA ALA A 184 -33.74 -71.97 -19.93
C ALA A 184 -33.24 -73.39 -20.19
N TYR A 185 -32.02 -73.75 -19.77
CA TYR A 185 -31.56 -75.14 -19.88
C TYR A 185 -32.27 -76.12 -18.98
N GLU A 186 -32.57 -75.72 -17.73
CA GLU A 186 -33.38 -76.56 -16.84
C GLU A 186 -34.80 -76.85 -17.42
N GLY A 187 -35.40 -75.84 -18.08
CA GLY A 187 -36.73 -76.02 -18.74
C GLY A 187 -36.68 -76.82 -20.03
N ALA A 188 -35.50 -76.96 -20.67
CA ALA A 188 -35.30 -77.63 -21.95
C ALA A 188 -34.55 -79.00 -21.85
N SER A 189 -34.53 -79.61 -20.67
CA SER A 189 -33.83 -80.91 -20.45
C SER A 189 -34.26 -82.04 -21.42
N LYS A 190 -35.41 -81.95 -22.08
CA LYS A 190 -35.88 -82.90 -23.11
C LYS A 190 -35.33 -82.60 -24.51
N PHE A 191 -34.51 -81.60 -24.74
CA PHE A 191 -33.98 -81.28 -26.07
C PHE A 191 -32.60 -81.91 -26.34
N TYR A 192 -32.02 -82.59 -25.35
CA TYR A 192 -30.67 -83.21 -25.40
C TYR A 192 -30.69 -84.72 -25.11
N GLU A 193 -31.86 -85.36 -25.13
CA GLU A 193 -32.00 -86.78 -25.32
C GLU A 193 -32.37 -87.03 -26.82
#